data_c9e433eefee56a9909cceb0203f9c4b1
#
_entry.id   c9e433eefee56a9909cceb0203f9c4b1
#
_cell.length_a   1.000
_cell.length_b   1.000
_cell.length_c   1.000
_cell.angle_alpha   90.00
_cell.angle_beta   90.00
_cell.angle_gamma   90.00
#
_symmetry.space_group_name_H-M   'P 1'
#
loop_
_entity.id
_entity.type
_entity.pdbx_description
1 polymer ?
#
loop_
_entity_poly.entity_id
_entity_poly.type
_entity_poly.pdbx_seq_one_letter_code
_entity_poly.pdbx_strand_id
1 'polypeptide(L)'
;SGKVMKNINQLLPGFEFPETVIQVSEEEQRHKLGCCDIDGSIYGNEVDITMLGLPTLEILMAADVPVLGAVHLFQKFHQHSPFVLGEAIIVNGNIREVLPHERGCILGCEFQYTDPMGNVRVEAKRSGIVPVGAKAKSRDNFRPSEQLEGFLERNRYLLNPKKVADFSSEAGNLIHSDPQVAKQHGFRAPIAAGLMGLHFYRKFIAENYKTKSFDLQVWFRRPMFWDDELSLVVRKFNSKRFDMHLLGANGKPASNCQLTLY
;
A
#
# COMPACT_ATOMS: atom_id res chain seq x y z
N SER A 1 12.80 -23.08 -13.45
CA SER A 1 13.95 -23.07 -12.52
C SER A 1 13.96 -21.71 -11.84
N GLY A 2 13.45 -21.65 -10.60
CA GLY A 2 13.44 -20.44 -9.80
C GLY A 2 14.87 -19.97 -9.56
N LYS A 3 15.20 -18.75 -9.94
CA LYS A 3 16.41 -18.09 -9.46
C LYS A 3 16.28 -17.93 -7.94
N VAL A 4 16.92 -18.83 -7.21
CA VAL A 4 17.14 -18.67 -5.78
C VAL A 4 17.98 -17.40 -5.60
N MET A 5 17.56 -16.51 -4.69
CA MET A 5 18.37 -15.36 -4.29
C MET A 5 19.82 -15.78 -4.05
N LYS A 6 20.72 -15.21 -4.80
CA LYS A 6 22.16 -15.54 -4.68
C LYS A 6 22.77 -15.14 -3.35
N ASN A 7 22.09 -14.27 -2.54
CA ASN A 7 22.60 -13.86 -1.23
C ASN A 7 21.49 -13.28 -0.33
N ILE A 8 21.01 -14.06 0.62
CA ILE A 8 20.31 -13.61 1.83
C ILE A 8 21.09 -12.50 2.58
N ASN A 9 22.39 -12.44 2.40
CA ASN A 9 23.28 -11.43 2.99
C ASN A 9 23.05 -9.99 2.47
N GLN A 10 22.20 -9.79 1.44
CA GLN A 10 21.85 -8.47 0.93
C GLN A 10 20.63 -7.85 1.65
N LEU A 11 19.81 -8.66 2.33
CA LEU A 11 18.70 -8.16 3.14
C LEU A 11 19.22 -7.74 4.52
N LEU A 12 19.96 -6.65 4.56
CA LEU A 12 20.54 -6.10 5.78
C LEU A 12 20.10 -4.66 5.99
N PRO A 13 19.85 -4.25 7.25
CA PRO A 13 19.66 -2.85 7.56
C PRO A 13 20.81 -2.00 7.01
N GLY A 14 20.48 -0.87 6.40
CA GLY A 14 21.43 0.01 5.75
C GLY A 14 21.70 -0.29 4.27
N PHE A 15 21.16 -1.39 3.70
CA PHE A 15 21.24 -1.59 2.26
C PHE A 15 20.49 -0.48 1.53
N GLU A 16 21.17 0.21 0.61
CA GLU A 16 20.59 1.28 -0.20
C GLU A 16 20.19 0.72 -1.58
N PHE A 17 18.94 0.96 -1.97
CA PHE A 17 18.47 0.63 -3.31
C PHE A 17 19.08 1.60 -4.34
N PRO A 18 19.35 1.15 -5.57
CA PRO A 18 19.73 2.06 -6.64
C PRO A 18 18.67 3.15 -6.84
N GLU A 19 19.14 4.39 -7.04
CA GLU A 19 18.27 5.51 -7.39
C GLU A 19 17.45 5.17 -8.63
N THR A 20 16.15 5.45 -8.57
CA THR A 20 15.21 5.18 -9.66
C THR A 20 14.47 6.46 -10.00
N VAL A 21 14.31 6.75 -11.28
CA VAL A 21 13.46 7.84 -11.75
C VAL A 21 12.17 7.26 -12.27
N ILE A 22 11.05 7.73 -11.74
CA ILE A 22 9.71 7.33 -12.14
C ILE A 22 8.89 8.53 -12.62
N GLN A 23 7.77 8.22 -13.24
CA GLN A 23 6.79 9.20 -13.68
C GLN A 23 5.41 8.56 -13.53
N VAL A 24 4.45 9.31 -13.01
CA VAL A 24 3.04 8.86 -12.97
C VAL A 24 2.30 9.56 -14.08
N SER A 25 1.84 8.81 -15.06
CA SER A 25 1.04 9.36 -16.15
C SER A 25 -0.43 9.54 -15.75
N GLU A 26 -1.11 10.46 -16.44
CA GLU A 26 -2.55 10.63 -16.28
C GLU A 26 -3.31 9.35 -16.63
N GLU A 27 -2.87 8.63 -17.67
CA GLU A 27 -3.49 7.37 -18.10
C GLU A 27 -3.38 6.29 -17.03
N GLU A 28 -2.19 6.10 -16.44
CA GLU A 28 -1.99 5.11 -15.36
C GLU A 28 -2.85 5.42 -14.14
N GLN A 29 -2.84 6.68 -13.69
CA GLN A 29 -3.64 7.07 -12.54
C GLN A 29 -5.13 6.91 -12.82
N ARG A 30 -5.60 7.34 -13.98
CA ARG A 30 -6.99 7.17 -14.39
C ARG A 30 -7.40 5.70 -14.44
N HIS A 31 -6.53 4.83 -14.94
CA HIS A 31 -6.77 3.38 -14.96
C HIS A 31 -6.93 2.81 -13.55
N LYS A 32 -5.99 3.10 -12.65
CA LYS A 32 -6.05 2.60 -11.25
C LYS A 32 -7.29 3.11 -10.51
N LEU A 33 -7.58 4.40 -10.63
CA LEU A 33 -8.78 5.00 -10.02
C LEU A 33 -10.06 4.43 -10.61
N GLY A 34 -10.10 4.16 -11.92
CA GLY A 34 -11.23 3.52 -12.59
C GLY A 34 -11.50 2.11 -12.07
N CYS A 35 -10.45 1.33 -11.73
CA CYS A 35 -10.59 0.04 -11.06
C CYS A 35 -11.21 0.16 -9.65
N CYS A 36 -11.11 1.32 -9.04
CA CYS A 36 -11.70 1.63 -7.72
C CYS A 36 -13.05 2.35 -7.80
N ASP A 37 -13.60 2.58 -8.99
CA ASP A 37 -14.77 3.43 -9.23
C ASP A 37 -14.60 4.87 -8.70
N ILE A 38 -13.38 5.39 -8.75
CA ILE A 38 -13.03 6.75 -8.33
C ILE A 38 -12.86 7.63 -9.56
N ASP A 39 -13.57 8.77 -9.59
CA ASP A 39 -13.38 9.80 -10.61
C ASP A 39 -12.03 10.51 -10.37
N GLY A 40 -11.11 10.39 -11.33
CA GLY A 40 -9.78 10.99 -11.25
C GLY A 40 -9.80 12.52 -11.20
N SER A 41 -10.89 13.17 -11.60
CA SER A 41 -11.04 14.63 -11.58
C SER A 41 -10.91 15.25 -10.17
N ILE A 42 -11.12 14.44 -9.11
CA ILE A 42 -10.94 14.89 -7.72
C ILE A 42 -9.50 15.31 -7.40
N TYR A 43 -8.53 14.82 -8.17
CA TYR A 43 -7.12 15.15 -7.99
C TYR A 43 -6.61 16.25 -8.95
N GLY A 44 -7.41 16.63 -9.96
CA GLY A 44 -6.95 17.55 -11.01
C GLY A 44 -5.72 16.97 -11.72
N ASN A 45 -4.61 17.72 -11.71
CA ASN A 45 -3.34 17.28 -12.26
C ASN A 45 -2.35 16.74 -11.21
N GLU A 46 -2.81 16.54 -9.98
CA GLU A 46 -1.94 16.03 -8.90
C GLU A 46 -1.89 14.50 -8.92
N VAL A 47 -0.73 13.98 -8.57
CA VAL A 47 -0.53 12.54 -8.34
C VAL A 47 -1.27 12.14 -7.07
N ASP A 48 -2.13 11.13 -7.16
CA ASP A 48 -2.61 10.40 -5.99
C ASP A 48 -1.41 9.68 -5.36
N ILE A 49 -1.12 10.00 -4.10
CA ILE A 49 0.04 9.46 -3.38
C ILE A 49 0.08 7.92 -3.39
N THR A 50 -1.07 7.26 -3.49
CA THR A 50 -1.17 5.80 -3.55
C THR A 50 -0.46 5.22 -4.77
N MET A 51 -0.37 5.99 -5.87
CA MET A 51 0.37 5.61 -7.08
C MET A 51 1.87 5.44 -6.82
N LEU A 52 2.39 5.99 -5.73
CA LEU A 52 3.81 5.88 -5.35
C LEU A 52 4.13 4.57 -4.60
N GLY A 53 3.13 3.76 -4.28
CA GLY A 53 3.31 2.47 -3.60
C GLY A 53 3.87 1.38 -4.50
N LEU A 54 3.33 1.22 -5.72
CA LEU A 54 3.78 0.19 -6.66
C LEU A 54 5.26 0.33 -7.06
N PRO A 55 5.80 1.53 -7.35
CA PRO A 55 7.22 1.69 -7.64
C PRO A 55 8.15 1.14 -6.55
N THR A 56 7.76 1.19 -5.28
CA THR A 56 8.57 0.60 -4.20
C THR A 56 8.65 -0.91 -4.31
N LEU A 57 7.57 -1.57 -4.72
CA LEU A 57 7.56 -3.02 -4.98
C LEU A 57 8.47 -3.36 -6.16
N GLU A 58 8.43 -2.58 -7.23
CA GLU A 58 9.30 -2.76 -8.40
C GLU A 58 10.79 -2.59 -8.04
N ILE A 59 11.11 -1.63 -7.18
CA ILE A 59 12.47 -1.43 -6.65
C ILE A 59 12.93 -2.65 -5.84
N LEU A 60 12.08 -3.22 -4.99
CA LEU A 60 12.38 -4.44 -4.25
C LEU A 60 12.62 -5.61 -5.20
N MET A 61 11.79 -5.78 -6.22
CA MET A 61 11.95 -6.83 -7.24
C MET A 61 13.25 -6.66 -8.02
N ALA A 62 13.60 -5.45 -8.41
CA ALA A 62 14.85 -5.15 -9.11
C ALA A 62 16.10 -5.43 -8.25
N ALA A 63 15.97 -5.37 -6.94
CA ALA A 63 17.00 -5.74 -5.97
C ALA A 63 16.99 -7.24 -5.60
N ASP A 64 16.27 -8.07 -6.37
CA ASP A 64 16.12 -9.52 -6.13
C ASP A 64 15.45 -9.87 -4.78
N VAL A 65 14.72 -8.97 -4.18
CA VAL A 65 13.90 -9.28 -3.00
C VAL A 65 12.76 -10.22 -3.42
N PRO A 66 12.57 -11.38 -2.78
CA PRO A 66 11.53 -12.34 -3.15
C PRO A 66 10.17 -11.84 -2.71
N VAL A 67 9.49 -11.13 -3.60
CA VAL A 67 8.16 -10.54 -3.34
C VAL A 67 7.01 -11.51 -3.62
N LEU A 68 7.23 -12.59 -4.37
CA LEU A 68 6.22 -13.64 -4.55
C LEU A 68 5.96 -14.35 -3.21
N GLY A 69 4.70 -14.35 -2.78
CA GLY A 69 4.31 -14.87 -1.47
C GLY A 69 4.59 -13.91 -0.30
N ALA A 70 5.10 -12.72 -0.56
CA ALA A 70 5.23 -11.67 0.44
C ALA A 70 3.84 -11.15 0.87
N VAL A 71 3.76 -10.71 2.12
CA VAL A 71 2.54 -10.13 2.70
C VAL A 71 2.82 -8.70 3.10
N HIS A 72 2.10 -7.75 2.52
CA HIS A 72 2.18 -6.34 2.90
C HIS A 72 1.53 -6.15 4.27
N LEU A 73 2.27 -5.63 5.25
CA LEU A 73 1.81 -5.43 6.63
C LEU A 73 1.48 -3.98 6.94
N PHE A 74 2.28 -3.06 6.42
CA PHE A 74 2.20 -1.64 6.76
C PHE A 74 2.65 -0.76 5.61
N GLN A 75 1.95 0.36 5.43
CA GLN A 75 2.31 1.42 4.50
C GLN A 75 2.09 2.78 5.17
N LYS A 76 3.12 3.61 5.21
CA LYS A 76 3.01 5.02 5.56
C LYS A 76 3.40 5.88 4.37
N PHE A 77 2.65 6.96 4.17
CA PHE A 77 3.04 8.08 3.34
C PHE A 77 2.99 9.37 4.16
N HIS A 78 4.05 10.16 4.08
CA HIS A 78 4.05 11.55 4.47
C HIS A 78 4.17 12.40 3.21
N GLN A 79 3.11 13.13 2.87
CA GLN A 79 3.13 14.08 1.78
C GLN A 79 3.35 15.49 2.34
N HIS A 80 4.49 16.09 1.97
CA HIS A 80 4.77 17.51 2.24
C HIS A 80 4.04 18.38 1.21
N SER A 81 4.14 17.97 -0.06
CA SER A 81 3.44 18.58 -1.19
C SER A 81 3.21 17.55 -2.30
N PRO A 82 2.14 17.66 -3.09
CA PRO A 82 1.85 16.70 -4.15
C PRO A 82 2.82 16.86 -5.33
N PHE A 83 3.08 15.75 -6.02
CA PHE A 83 3.66 15.76 -7.35
C PHE A 83 2.58 16.07 -8.39
N VAL A 84 3.01 16.55 -9.55
CA VAL A 84 2.16 16.75 -10.73
C VAL A 84 2.27 15.56 -11.66
N LEU A 85 1.16 15.17 -12.29
CA LEU A 85 1.15 14.09 -13.28
C LEU A 85 2.14 14.41 -14.42
N GLY A 86 2.96 13.42 -14.77
CA GLY A 86 3.93 13.52 -15.83
C GLY A 86 5.29 14.12 -15.45
N GLU A 87 5.45 14.65 -14.23
CA GLU A 87 6.77 15.13 -13.80
C GLU A 87 7.71 13.98 -13.38
N ALA A 88 9.00 14.19 -13.52
CA ALA A 88 10.00 13.24 -13.08
C ALA A 88 10.07 13.21 -11.55
N ILE A 89 10.07 12.01 -10.98
CA ILE A 89 10.16 11.76 -9.53
C ILE A 89 11.39 10.89 -9.29
N ILE A 90 12.32 11.37 -8.50
CA ILE A 90 13.52 10.65 -8.12
C ILE A 90 13.23 9.88 -6.83
N VAL A 91 13.40 8.57 -6.85
CA VAL A 91 13.13 7.69 -5.71
C VAL A 91 14.43 7.11 -5.18
N ASN A 92 14.70 7.36 -3.91
CA ASN A 92 15.78 6.76 -3.15
C ASN A 92 15.17 5.99 -1.98
N GLY A 93 15.74 4.84 -1.66
CA GLY A 93 15.24 4.04 -0.56
C GLY A 93 16.30 3.12 0.02
N ASN A 94 16.01 2.62 1.21
CA ASN A 94 16.89 1.72 1.93
C ASN A 94 16.12 0.73 2.79
N ILE A 95 16.78 -0.36 3.17
CA ILE A 95 16.30 -1.28 4.18
C ILE A 95 16.62 -0.70 5.56
N ARG A 96 15.59 -0.52 6.39
CA ARG A 96 15.74 -0.01 7.76
C ARG A 96 15.83 -1.11 8.79
N GLU A 97 15.04 -2.17 8.60
CA GLU A 97 15.03 -3.28 9.54
C GLU A 97 14.73 -4.62 8.84
N VAL A 98 15.29 -5.67 9.41
CA VAL A 98 15.00 -7.06 9.05
C VAL A 98 14.77 -7.82 10.35
N LEU A 99 13.52 -8.20 10.61
CA LEU A 99 13.13 -8.85 11.86
C LEU A 99 12.71 -10.31 11.61
N PRO A 100 13.06 -11.22 12.53
CA PRO A 100 12.63 -12.61 12.42
C PRO A 100 11.10 -12.74 12.42
N HIS A 101 10.58 -13.68 11.64
CA HIS A 101 9.16 -14.01 11.62
C HIS A 101 8.97 -15.52 11.36
N GLU A 102 7.84 -16.08 11.83
CA GLU A 102 7.54 -17.51 11.67
C GLU A 102 7.46 -17.96 10.20
N ARG A 103 7.15 -17.04 9.30
CA ARG A 103 7.02 -17.28 7.86
C ARG A 103 8.19 -16.75 7.03
N GLY A 104 9.28 -16.31 7.68
CA GLY A 104 10.44 -15.73 7.01
C GLY A 104 11.03 -14.56 7.79
N CYS A 105 10.99 -13.37 7.23
CA CYS A 105 11.37 -12.14 7.92
C CYS A 105 10.42 -11.00 7.62
N ILE A 106 10.31 -10.05 8.55
CA ILE A 106 9.68 -8.75 8.29
C ILE A 106 10.77 -7.84 7.75
N LEU A 107 10.54 -7.34 6.55
CA LEU A 107 11.40 -6.37 5.88
C LEU A 107 10.77 -4.99 5.96
N GLY A 108 11.42 -4.05 6.65
CA GLY A 108 11.02 -2.66 6.74
C GLY A 108 11.90 -1.78 5.86
N CYS A 109 11.30 -0.98 4.98
CA CYS A 109 11.98 -0.09 4.05
C CYS A 109 11.47 1.34 4.19
N GLU A 110 12.35 2.29 3.91
CA GLU A 110 12.03 3.71 3.80
C GLU A 110 12.38 4.21 2.41
N PHE A 111 11.55 5.12 1.88
CA PHE A 111 11.75 5.75 0.58
C PHE A 111 11.54 7.25 0.67
N GLN A 112 12.33 7.99 -0.11
CA GLN A 112 12.15 9.42 -0.34
C GLN A 112 11.88 9.66 -1.82
N TYR A 113 10.91 10.51 -2.08
CA TYR A 113 10.51 10.93 -3.42
C TYR A 113 10.83 12.41 -3.55
N THR A 114 11.72 12.71 -4.49
CA THR A 114 12.34 14.03 -4.63
C THR A 114 12.04 14.58 -6.03
N ASP A 115 11.76 15.87 -6.12
CA ASP A 115 11.64 16.53 -7.42
C ASP A 115 13.04 16.77 -8.04
N PRO A 116 13.14 17.13 -9.33
CA PRO A 116 14.42 17.38 -9.99
C PRO A 116 15.22 18.56 -9.40
N MET A 117 14.58 19.41 -8.59
CA MET A 117 15.24 20.52 -7.88
C MET A 117 15.84 20.09 -6.53
N GLY A 118 15.65 18.83 -6.13
CA GLY A 118 16.19 18.28 -4.89
C GLY A 118 15.27 18.42 -3.67
N ASN A 119 14.01 18.83 -3.86
CA ASN A 119 13.06 18.92 -2.74
C ASN A 119 12.40 17.56 -2.49
N VAL A 120 12.51 17.05 -1.27
CA VAL A 120 11.74 15.87 -0.83
C VAL A 120 10.28 16.28 -0.68
N ARG A 121 9.40 15.70 -1.49
CA ARG A 121 7.98 16.03 -1.49
C ARG A 121 7.13 14.95 -0.84
N VAL A 122 7.59 13.70 -0.85
CA VAL A 122 6.93 12.57 -0.21
C VAL A 122 7.98 11.68 0.44
N GLU A 123 7.63 11.14 1.60
CA GLU A 123 8.38 10.08 2.28
C GLU A 123 7.44 8.89 2.48
N ALA A 124 7.96 7.68 2.34
CA ALA A 124 7.20 6.46 2.55
C ALA A 124 7.96 5.49 3.45
N LYS A 125 7.20 4.74 4.24
CA LYS A 125 7.67 3.56 4.96
C LYS A 125 6.76 2.40 4.59
N ARG A 126 7.36 1.25 4.33
CA ARG A 126 6.60 0.03 4.15
C ARG A 126 7.23 -1.11 4.92
N SER A 127 6.42 -2.05 5.36
CA SER A 127 6.90 -3.33 5.86
C SER A 127 6.06 -4.48 5.33
N GLY A 128 6.67 -5.63 5.21
CA GLY A 128 6.02 -6.84 4.75
C GLY A 128 6.77 -8.09 5.21
N ILE A 129 6.06 -9.22 5.23
CA ILE A 129 6.67 -10.53 5.46
C ILE A 129 7.21 -11.02 4.12
N VAL A 130 8.50 -11.32 4.08
CA VAL A 130 9.19 -11.91 2.94
C VAL A 130 9.53 -13.36 3.29
N PRO A 131 9.24 -14.35 2.41
CA PRO A 131 9.36 -15.77 2.74
C PRO A 131 10.81 -16.27 2.67
N VAL A 132 11.74 -15.56 3.30
CA VAL A 132 13.18 -15.88 3.34
C VAL A 132 13.74 -15.69 4.74
N GLY A 133 14.86 -16.35 5.02
CA GLY A 133 15.55 -16.27 6.31
C GLY A 133 15.16 -17.38 7.27
N ALA A 134 15.82 -17.40 8.42
CA ALA A 134 15.54 -18.35 9.47
C ALA A 134 14.21 -18.04 10.14
N LYS A 135 13.31 -19.02 10.14
CA LYS A 135 12.02 -18.88 10.82
C LYS A 135 12.24 -18.77 12.32
N ALA A 136 11.68 -17.75 12.95
CA ALA A 136 11.73 -17.56 14.38
C ALA A 136 10.44 -16.89 14.86
N LYS A 137 10.20 -16.97 16.17
CA LYS A 137 9.04 -16.32 16.78
C LYS A 137 9.12 -14.81 16.55
N SER A 138 8.08 -14.24 15.97
CA SER A 138 7.99 -12.79 15.79
C SER A 138 7.77 -12.08 17.13
N ARG A 139 8.29 -10.85 17.22
CA ARG A 139 7.87 -9.94 18.29
C ARG A 139 6.52 -9.34 17.92
N ASP A 140 5.69 -9.09 18.94
CA ASP A 140 4.44 -8.36 18.73
C ASP A 140 4.75 -6.96 18.22
N ASN A 141 4.24 -6.66 17.04
CA ASN A 141 4.32 -5.33 16.46
C ASN A 141 3.06 -4.53 16.86
N PHE A 142 3.26 -3.23 17.07
CA PHE A 142 2.13 -2.33 17.31
C PHE A 142 1.11 -2.45 16.16
N ARG A 143 -0.16 -2.60 16.54
CA ARG A 143 -1.31 -2.51 15.64
C ARG A 143 -2.40 -1.69 16.32
N PRO A 144 -3.09 -0.80 15.59
CA PRO A 144 -4.26 -0.09 16.12
C PRO A 144 -5.34 -1.04 16.58
N SER A 145 -6.18 -0.58 17.51
CA SER A 145 -7.39 -1.31 17.91
C SER A 145 -8.33 -1.54 16.75
N GLU A 146 -9.04 -2.67 16.77
CA GLU A 146 -10.08 -3.01 15.78
C GLU A 146 -11.50 -2.63 16.25
N GLN A 147 -11.61 -2.03 17.43
CA GLN A 147 -12.91 -1.61 17.97
C GLN A 147 -13.55 -0.54 17.06
N LEU A 148 -14.87 -0.64 16.91
CA LEU A 148 -15.64 0.23 16.03
C LEU A 148 -16.42 1.30 16.77
N GLU A 149 -16.30 1.38 18.09
CA GLU A 149 -16.98 2.39 18.89
C GLU A 149 -16.58 3.81 18.46
N GLY A 150 -17.57 4.64 18.19
CA GLY A 150 -17.37 6.02 17.75
C GLY A 150 -17.04 6.19 16.27
N PHE A 151 -16.96 5.10 15.50
CA PHE A 151 -16.79 5.18 14.05
C PHE A 151 -18.13 5.33 13.35
N LEU A 152 -18.16 6.18 12.32
CA LEU A 152 -19.32 6.40 11.46
C LEU A 152 -19.00 5.97 10.03
N GLU A 153 -19.92 5.24 9.40
CA GLU A 153 -19.80 4.88 8.00
C GLU A 153 -19.88 6.13 7.12
N ARG A 154 -18.94 6.24 6.18
CA ARG A 154 -18.86 7.36 5.24
C ARG A 154 -19.12 6.94 3.80
N ASN A 155 -18.59 5.80 3.39
CA ASN A 155 -18.71 5.30 2.03
C ASN A 155 -18.79 3.77 2.03
N ARG A 156 -19.37 3.24 0.96
CA ARG A 156 -19.33 1.83 0.58
C ARG A 156 -18.71 1.67 -0.79
N TYR A 157 -17.94 0.60 -0.96
CA TYR A 157 -17.28 0.27 -2.20
C TYR A 157 -17.51 -1.20 -2.53
N LEU A 158 -18.11 -1.46 -3.69
CA LEU A 158 -18.28 -2.83 -4.18
C LEU A 158 -17.10 -3.18 -5.06
N LEU A 159 -16.31 -4.15 -4.64
CA LEU A 159 -15.24 -4.71 -5.45
C LEU A 159 -15.83 -5.58 -6.57
N ASN A 160 -15.15 -5.61 -7.70
CA ASN A 160 -15.53 -6.36 -8.88
C ASN A 160 -14.36 -7.23 -9.34
N PRO A 161 -14.57 -8.54 -9.61
CA PRO A 161 -13.50 -9.44 -10.01
C PRO A 161 -12.63 -8.93 -11.17
N LYS A 162 -13.25 -8.38 -12.21
CA LYS A 162 -12.50 -7.83 -13.35
C LYS A 162 -11.64 -6.63 -12.93
N LYS A 163 -12.18 -5.70 -12.17
CA LYS A 163 -11.47 -4.49 -11.72
C LYS A 163 -10.34 -4.80 -10.77
N VAL A 164 -10.52 -5.77 -9.86
CA VAL A 164 -9.47 -6.25 -8.96
C VAL A 164 -8.32 -6.88 -9.76
N ALA A 165 -8.63 -7.72 -10.74
CA ALA A 165 -7.63 -8.31 -11.63
C ALA A 165 -6.90 -7.25 -12.47
N ASP A 166 -7.63 -6.31 -13.06
CA ASP A 166 -7.08 -5.24 -13.90
C ASP A 166 -6.18 -4.30 -13.09
N PHE A 167 -6.53 -4.00 -11.83
CA PHE A 167 -5.72 -3.17 -10.94
C PHE A 167 -4.30 -3.72 -10.71
N SER A 168 -4.15 -5.02 -10.70
CA SER A 168 -2.88 -5.72 -10.37
C SER A 168 -2.28 -6.47 -11.55
N SER A 169 -2.73 -6.20 -12.79
CA SER A 169 -2.33 -6.97 -13.98
C SER A 169 -0.83 -6.90 -14.27
N GLU A 170 -0.19 -5.75 -14.03
CA GLU A 170 1.24 -5.55 -14.28
C GLU A 170 2.16 -6.25 -13.28
N ALA A 171 1.67 -6.59 -12.09
CA ALA A 171 2.47 -7.23 -11.04
C ALA A 171 2.76 -8.72 -11.32
N GLY A 172 2.05 -9.34 -12.27
CA GLY A 172 2.23 -10.75 -12.62
C GLY A 172 1.86 -11.73 -11.49
N ASN A 173 1.24 -11.27 -10.43
CA ASN A 173 0.83 -12.09 -9.29
C ASN A 173 -0.62 -12.54 -9.47
N LEU A 174 -0.80 -13.79 -9.87
CA LEU A 174 -2.10 -14.40 -10.19
C LEU A 174 -3.05 -14.53 -8.98
N ILE A 175 -2.60 -14.25 -7.76
CA ILE A 175 -3.44 -14.25 -6.55
C ILE A 175 -4.61 -13.25 -6.65
N HIS A 176 -4.47 -12.25 -7.52
CA HIS A 176 -5.48 -11.21 -7.73
C HIS A 176 -6.50 -11.54 -8.82
N SER A 177 -6.26 -12.59 -9.62
CA SER A 177 -7.03 -12.88 -10.83
C SER A 177 -7.40 -14.35 -11.02
N ASP A 178 -6.65 -15.28 -10.46
CA ASP A 178 -6.85 -16.72 -10.66
C ASP A 178 -7.40 -17.39 -9.38
N PRO A 179 -8.65 -17.89 -9.40
CA PRO A 179 -9.26 -18.58 -8.26
C PRO A 179 -8.48 -19.81 -7.78
N GLN A 180 -7.84 -20.55 -8.70
CA GLN A 180 -7.07 -21.73 -8.32
C GLN A 180 -5.79 -21.35 -7.57
N VAL A 181 -5.09 -20.31 -8.05
CA VAL A 181 -3.91 -19.78 -7.37
C VAL A 181 -4.28 -19.22 -6.00
N ALA A 182 -5.38 -18.47 -5.90
CA ALA A 182 -5.88 -17.97 -4.62
C ALA A 182 -6.16 -19.13 -3.64
N LYS A 183 -6.81 -20.19 -4.09
CA LYS A 183 -7.09 -21.38 -3.27
C LYS A 183 -5.82 -22.09 -2.81
N GLN A 184 -4.80 -22.20 -3.66
CA GLN A 184 -3.49 -22.76 -3.30
C GLN A 184 -2.82 -21.98 -2.17
N HIS A 185 -3.08 -20.67 -2.07
CA HIS A 185 -2.61 -19.80 -1.00
C HIS A 185 -3.55 -19.72 0.21
N GLY A 186 -4.60 -20.55 0.25
CA GLY A 186 -5.53 -20.64 1.37
C GLY A 186 -6.65 -19.59 1.38
N PHE A 187 -6.86 -18.89 0.26
CA PHE A 187 -7.95 -17.92 0.14
C PHE A 187 -9.18 -18.52 -0.54
N ARG A 188 -10.37 -18.08 -0.14
CA ARG A 188 -11.63 -18.54 -0.75
C ARG A 188 -11.80 -18.10 -2.21
N ALA A 189 -11.19 -16.98 -2.57
CA ALA A 189 -11.26 -16.33 -3.87
C ALA A 189 -10.03 -15.40 -4.06
N PRO A 190 -9.79 -14.89 -5.27
CA PRO A 190 -8.78 -13.85 -5.48
C PRO A 190 -8.99 -12.64 -4.57
N ILE A 191 -7.89 -12.01 -4.21
CA ILE A 191 -7.86 -10.88 -3.27
C ILE A 191 -7.44 -9.60 -3.97
N ALA A 192 -7.97 -8.47 -3.53
CA ALA A 192 -7.52 -7.16 -3.97
C ALA A 192 -6.13 -6.84 -3.40
N ALA A 193 -5.31 -6.12 -4.16
CA ALA A 193 -4.06 -5.59 -3.65
C ALA A 193 -4.31 -4.62 -2.49
N GLY A 194 -3.44 -4.63 -1.47
CA GLY A 194 -3.53 -3.69 -0.36
C GLY A 194 -3.55 -2.24 -0.81
N LEU A 195 -2.76 -1.91 -1.84
CA LEU A 195 -2.72 -0.56 -2.43
C LEU A 195 -4.08 -0.12 -3.01
N MET A 196 -4.92 -1.04 -3.48
CA MET A 196 -6.27 -0.71 -3.92
C MET A 196 -7.09 -0.09 -2.78
N GLY A 197 -6.98 -0.64 -1.57
CA GLY A 197 -7.62 -0.10 -0.37
C GLY A 197 -7.12 1.30 0.02
N LEU A 198 -5.84 1.62 -0.24
CA LEU A 198 -5.31 2.94 0.04
C LEU A 198 -5.98 4.05 -0.78
N HIS A 199 -6.37 3.76 -2.01
CA HIS A 199 -7.09 4.72 -2.85
C HIS A 199 -8.39 5.18 -2.19
N PHE A 200 -9.09 4.33 -1.45
CA PHE A 200 -10.32 4.69 -0.75
C PHE A 200 -10.05 5.64 0.42
N TYR A 201 -8.98 5.44 1.17
CA TYR A 201 -8.56 6.39 2.21
C TYR A 201 -8.15 7.73 1.62
N ARG A 202 -7.37 7.70 0.54
CA ARG A 202 -6.90 8.93 -0.12
C ARG A 202 -8.05 9.73 -0.74
N LYS A 203 -9.04 9.03 -1.31
CA LYS A 203 -10.28 9.66 -1.81
C LYS A 203 -11.00 10.43 -0.70
N PHE A 204 -11.12 9.83 0.49
CA PHE A 204 -11.73 10.50 1.63
C PHE A 204 -11.04 11.84 1.96
N ILE A 205 -9.72 11.87 1.92
CA ILE A 205 -8.95 13.11 2.13
C ILE A 205 -9.28 14.13 1.03
N ALA A 206 -9.21 13.72 -0.23
CA ALA A 206 -9.42 14.61 -1.37
C ALA A 206 -10.82 15.25 -1.40
N GLU A 207 -11.84 14.50 -1.03
CA GLU A 207 -13.24 14.96 -1.04
C GLU A 207 -13.59 15.85 0.15
N ASN A 208 -12.92 15.69 1.28
CA ASN A 208 -13.32 16.36 2.52
C ASN A 208 -12.37 17.47 2.97
N TYR A 209 -11.14 17.49 2.46
CA TYR A 209 -10.10 18.42 2.92
C TYR A 209 -9.29 19.00 1.77
N LYS A 210 -9.00 20.29 1.86
CA LYS A 210 -8.18 21.00 0.87
C LYS A 210 -6.67 20.92 1.18
N THR A 211 -6.28 20.17 2.21
CA THR A 211 -4.87 20.10 2.59
C THR A 211 -4.03 19.39 1.54
N LYS A 212 -2.81 19.88 1.36
CA LYS A 212 -1.78 19.27 0.50
C LYS A 212 -0.73 18.51 1.29
N SER A 213 -0.74 18.65 2.63
CA SER A 213 0.22 18.01 3.52
C SER A 213 -0.50 17.13 4.53
N PHE A 214 -0.10 15.87 4.61
CA PHE A 214 -0.70 14.89 5.52
C PHE A 214 0.20 13.68 5.75
N ASP A 215 -0.07 12.99 6.87
CA ASP A 215 0.41 11.63 7.16
C ASP A 215 -0.74 10.63 6.98
N LEU A 216 -0.50 9.59 6.21
CA LEU A 216 -1.41 8.47 6.01
C LEU A 216 -0.70 7.18 6.40
N GLN A 217 -1.13 6.53 7.48
CA GLN A 217 -0.57 5.28 7.97
C GLN A 217 -1.62 4.18 7.90
N VAL A 218 -1.29 3.07 7.26
CA VAL A 218 -2.23 1.95 7.04
C VAL A 218 -1.60 0.64 7.48
N TRP A 219 -2.30 -0.11 8.32
CA TRP A 219 -1.97 -1.47 8.75
C TRP A 219 -2.92 -2.44 8.05
N PHE A 220 -2.37 -3.36 7.27
CA PHE A 220 -3.15 -4.40 6.59
C PHE A 220 -3.38 -5.57 7.54
N ARG A 221 -4.62 -6.03 7.64
CA ARG A 221 -5.05 -7.02 8.63
C ARG A 221 -5.62 -8.29 8.02
N ARG A 222 -6.48 -8.14 7.03
CA ARG A 222 -7.23 -9.24 6.39
C ARG A 222 -7.33 -9.00 4.90
N PRO A 223 -7.44 -10.08 4.11
CA PRO A 223 -7.66 -9.92 2.68
C PRO A 223 -9.00 -9.25 2.40
N MET A 224 -9.03 -8.42 1.36
CA MET A 224 -10.24 -7.97 0.69
C MET A 224 -10.47 -8.90 -0.50
N PHE A 225 -11.59 -9.61 -0.54
CA PHE A 225 -11.88 -10.48 -1.67
C PHE A 225 -12.42 -9.67 -2.85
N TRP A 226 -12.20 -10.17 -4.05
CA TRP A 226 -12.51 -9.45 -5.30
C TRP A 226 -13.98 -9.13 -5.52
N ASP A 227 -14.88 -9.73 -4.75
CA ASP A 227 -16.33 -9.55 -4.77
C ASP A 227 -16.88 -8.95 -3.46
N ASP A 228 -16.03 -8.50 -2.57
CA ASP A 228 -16.45 -7.92 -1.29
C ASP A 228 -17.09 -6.55 -1.48
N GLU A 229 -18.12 -6.27 -0.67
CA GLU A 229 -18.55 -4.91 -0.36
C GLU A 229 -17.76 -4.40 0.84
N LEU A 230 -17.06 -3.28 0.66
CA LEU A 230 -16.24 -2.66 1.68
C LEU A 230 -16.96 -1.44 2.27
N SER A 231 -16.82 -1.24 3.57
CA SER A 231 -17.31 -0.04 4.26
C SER A 231 -16.15 0.80 4.80
N LEU A 232 -16.08 2.07 4.41
CA LEU A 232 -15.16 3.03 5.01
C LEU A 232 -15.84 3.66 6.23
N VAL A 233 -15.29 3.41 7.41
CA VAL A 233 -15.74 4.01 8.67
C VAL A 233 -14.67 4.93 9.24
N VAL A 234 -15.09 6.05 9.82
CA VAL A 234 -14.22 7.14 10.25
C VAL A 234 -14.58 7.58 11.65
N ARG A 235 -13.57 7.76 12.49
CA ARG A 235 -13.65 8.40 13.79
C ARG A 235 -12.74 9.63 13.84
N LYS A 236 -13.33 10.78 14.12
CA LYS A 236 -12.61 12.04 14.24
C LYS A 236 -12.19 12.29 15.68
N PHE A 237 -10.90 12.52 15.92
CA PHE A 237 -10.39 12.95 17.23
C PHE A 237 -10.43 14.47 17.39
N ASN A 238 -9.97 15.17 16.36
CA ASN A 238 -9.96 16.64 16.30
C ASN A 238 -9.98 17.10 14.84
N SER A 239 -9.76 18.38 14.58
CA SER A 239 -9.77 18.92 13.22
C SER A 239 -8.66 18.37 12.29
N LYS A 240 -7.62 17.75 12.85
CA LYS A 240 -6.43 17.29 12.11
C LYS A 240 -6.20 15.79 12.18
N ARG A 241 -6.78 15.07 13.14
CA ARG A 241 -6.50 13.65 13.38
C ARG A 241 -7.75 12.80 13.27
N PHE A 242 -7.61 11.72 12.51
CA PHE A 242 -8.69 10.76 12.23
C PHE A 242 -8.17 9.33 12.30
N ASP A 243 -9.00 8.43 12.85
CA ASP A 243 -8.85 6.99 12.64
C ASP A 243 -9.89 6.54 11.60
N MET A 244 -9.48 5.64 10.73
CA MET A 244 -10.35 5.06 9.72
C MET A 244 -10.14 3.54 9.67
N HIS A 245 -11.21 2.82 9.33
CA HIS A 245 -11.12 1.41 8.99
C HIS A 245 -11.80 1.17 7.65
N LEU A 246 -11.22 0.28 6.88
CA LEU A 246 -11.87 -0.31 5.71
C LEU A 246 -12.36 -1.69 6.13
N LEU A 247 -13.67 -1.85 6.28
CA LEU A 247 -14.28 -3.10 6.72
C LEU A 247 -14.55 -3.99 5.51
N GLY A 248 -14.19 -5.27 5.63
CA GLY A 248 -14.58 -6.30 4.67
C GLY A 248 -16.07 -6.68 4.81
N ALA A 249 -16.54 -7.58 3.93
CA ALA A 249 -17.91 -8.05 3.94
C ALA A 249 -18.34 -8.73 5.25
N ASN A 250 -17.37 -9.23 6.04
CA ASN A 250 -17.59 -9.82 7.37
C ASN A 250 -17.72 -8.78 8.50
N GLY A 251 -17.69 -7.48 8.19
CA GLY A 251 -17.74 -6.39 9.16
C GLY A 251 -16.46 -6.19 9.98
N LYS A 252 -15.39 -6.93 9.70
CA LYS A 252 -14.10 -6.78 10.37
C LYS A 252 -13.15 -5.92 9.57
N PRO A 253 -12.23 -5.16 10.21
CA PRO A 253 -11.24 -4.38 9.48
C PRO A 253 -10.36 -5.26 8.57
N ALA A 254 -10.38 -4.96 7.28
CA ALA A 254 -9.37 -5.43 6.32
C ALA A 254 -8.09 -4.61 6.50
N SER A 255 -8.22 -3.33 6.83
CA SER A 255 -7.12 -2.45 7.21
C SER A 255 -7.55 -1.42 8.24
N ASN A 256 -6.57 -0.89 8.98
CA ASN A 256 -6.72 0.26 9.87
C ASN A 256 -5.91 1.42 9.30
N CYS A 257 -6.40 2.62 9.47
CA CYS A 257 -5.71 3.82 9.01
C CYS A 257 -5.68 4.89 10.10
N GLN A 258 -4.55 5.56 10.24
CA GLN A 258 -4.42 6.81 10.99
C GLN A 258 -4.04 7.92 10.04
N LEU A 259 -4.82 8.99 10.07
CA LEU A 259 -4.63 10.18 9.24
C LEU A 259 -4.32 11.38 10.13
N THR A 260 -3.27 12.13 9.77
CA THR A 260 -2.97 13.44 10.35
C THR A 260 -2.87 14.48 9.24
N LEU A 261 -3.59 15.59 9.35
CA LEU A 261 -3.57 16.72 8.41
C LEU A 261 -2.67 17.84 8.97
N TYR A 262 -1.92 18.52 8.09
CA TYR A 262 -1.04 19.65 8.45
C TYR A 262 -1.47 20.96 7.81
#